data_1a59e1772efb10273e845016c913485f
#
_entry.id   1a59e1772efb10273e845016c913485f
#
_cell.length_a   1.000
_cell.length_b   1.000
_cell.length_c   1.000
_cell.angle_alpha   90.00
_cell.angle_beta   90.00
_cell.angle_gamma   90.00
#
_symmetry.space_group_name_H-M   'P 1'
#
loop_
_entity.id
_entity.type
_entity.pdbx_description
1 polymer ?
#
loop_
_entity_poly.entity_id
_entity_poly.type
_entity_poly.pdbx_seq_one_letter_code
_entity_poly.pdbx_strand_id
1 'polypeptide(L)'
;MNRNTRILVCIFVGVFVLVFAGIFITRNFNRPQTEVSEESASSDVERQMKKISVGTATPVKSQITLDDTDEAAELPEIDTNTITVDPTTDEYAEIFATGEKAGSDQDGWINDVANAFNNAGIEVDGKPVSVQIRKVSSGLGYDYIRTGKYVPDGYTPSNNLYEKMLQSQGTDVEEVTDCLVSNTPGMLLSKGVYDSITKKYGAVNIKTVVQAVAAGDMVMGYTNPYTSGTGLNFLISTLQTYDAANPLSDTAVAGFQSFQKNIPYVAVTTQQMSESAGKGSFDGFITEYQTYANNSEQKSKYKFVPFGYMHNNPLITVKSTDQTKKDILKAFADFAAKEEYQQLAVKDGFNAKLNYTSENPDVDGNTLIAAQKLWKQEKDNGKDIIAVFVADNSGSMDGEPINALKQSLVNGMQYINDNNYVGLVTYSNDVTVALPINQFDINQQSYFKGAVEQMDAGGATATYDAIIVAANMIETAKKDHPDAKVMMFVLSDGAENGSVTSFDRIKKDIYGLQIPIYTIGYNADVDALNQLSTINEAATINAGTDDVVYQLKNLFNSNL
;
A
#
# COMPACT_ATOMS: atom_id res chain seq x y z
N MET A 1 -33.62 -20.85 40.66
CA MET A 1 -32.16 -20.91 40.45
C MET A 1 -31.50 -21.13 41.81
N ASN A 2 -30.82 -22.25 41.95
CA ASN A 2 -30.28 -22.70 43.26
C ASN A 2 -29.10 -21.79 43.69
N ARG A 3 -28.87 -21.61 44.98
CA ARG A 3 -27.86 -20.68 45.56
C ARG A 3 -26.46 -20.94 44.96
N ASN A 4 -26.13 -22.19 44.69
CA ASN A 4 -24.85 -22.58 44.09
C ASN A 4 -24.75 -22.15 42.60
N THR A 5 -25.83 -22.14 41.85
CA THR A 5 -25.88 -21.66 40.45
C THR A 5 -25.73 -20.13 40.37
N ARG A 6 -26.24 -19.39 41.39
CA ARG A 6 -26.03 -17.93 41.46
C ARG A 6 -24.58 -17.59 41.80
N ILE A 7 -23.93 -18.35 42.66
CA ILE A 7 -22.51 -18.18 42.99
C ILE A 7 -21.63 -18.50 41.77
N LEU A 8 -21.92 -19.57 41.01
CA LEU A 8 -21.19 -19.91 39.79
C LEU A 8 -21.36 -18.86 38.72
N VAL A 9 -22.56 -18.32 38.50
CA VAL A 9 -22.80 -17.23 37.53
C VAL A 9 -22.10 -15.94 37.97
N CYS A 10 -22.08 -15.59 39.24
CA CYS A 10 -21.34 -14.43 39.74
C CYS A 10 -19.82 -14.60 39.61
N ILE A 11 -19.29 -15.83 39.80
CA ILE A 11 -17.88 -16.11 39.60
C ILE A 11 -17.52 -16.05 38.08
N PHE A 12 -18.38 -16.59 37.23
CA PHE A 12 -18.17 -16.53 35.75
C PHE A 12 -18.21 -15.09 35.22
N VAL A 13 -19.18 -14.27 35.68
CA VAL A 13 -19.27 -12.86 35.30
C VAL A 13 -18.10 -12.06 35.91
N GLY A 14 -17.68 -12.36 37.14
CA GLY A 14 -16.52 -11.72 37.76
C GLY A 14 -15.20 -12.06 37.07
N VAL A 15 -15.00 -13.31 36.63
CA VAL A 15 -13.84 -13.74 35.85
C VAL A 15 -13.87 -13.13 34.47
N PHE A 16 -15.05 -13.05 33.81
CA PHE A 16 -15.19 -12.41 32.50
C PHE A 16 -14.86 -10.92 32.57
N VAL A 17 -15.35 -10.20 33.58
CA VAL A 17 -15.04 -8.77 33.82
C VAL A 17 -13.55 -8.58 34.12
N LEU A 18 -12.93 -9.47 34.90
CA LEU A 18 -11.50 -9.40 35.23
C LEU A 18 -10.61 -9.76 34.02
N VAL A 19 -11.04 -10.68 33.15
CA VAL A 19 -10.33 -11.00 31.90
C VAL A 19 -10.47 -9.86 30.89
N PHE A 20 -11.67 -9.26 30.74
CA PHE A 20 -11.85 -8.07 29.90
C PHE A 20 -11.11 -6.84 30.45
N ALA A 21 -11.16 -6.61 31.75
CA ALA A 21 -10.38 -5.55 32.41
C ALA A 21 -8.86 -5.84 32.28
N GLY A 22 -8.43 -7.09 32.40
CA GLY A 22 -7.04 -7.51 32.21
C GLY A 22 -6.56 -7.30 30.76
N ILE A 23 -7.38 -7.61 29.75
CA ILE A 23 -7.08 -7.36 28.33
C ILE A 23 -7.07 -5.86 28.03
N PHE A 24 -8.00 -5.10 28.61
CA PHE A 24 -8.03 -3.63 28.49
C PHE A 24 -6.83 -2.98 29.19
N ILE A 25 -6.44 -3.49 30.36
CA ILE A 25 -5.29 -3.00 31.13
C ILE A 25 -3.97 -3.38 30.44
N THR A 26 -3.81 -4.60 29.87
CA THR A 26 -2.58 -4.98 29.15
C THR A 26 -2.43 -4.29 27.80
N ARG A 27 -3.53 -3.94 27.11
CA ARG A 27 -3.48 -3.05 25.94
C ARG A 27 -3.04 -1.63 26.28
N ASN A 28 -3.36 -1.13 27.48
CA ASN A 28 -2.97 0.21 27.94
C ASN A 28 -1.57 0.27 28.57
N PHE A 29 -1.00 -0.84 29.07
CA PHE A 29 0.28 -0.81 29.77
C PHE A 29 1.52 -0.78 28.86
N ASN A 30 1.38 -1.05 27.55
CA ASN A 30 2.49 -0.98 26.58
C ASN A 30 2.50 0.30 25.72
N ARG A 31 1.67 1.30 26.05
CA ARG A 31 1.77 2.62 25.43
C ARG A 31 2.73 3.49 26.24
N PRO A 32 3.68 4.18 25.58
CA PRO A 32 4.50 5.18 26.29
C PRO A 32 3.57 6.25 26.86
N GLN A 33 3.74 6.54 28.15
CA GLN A 33 2.92 7.48 28.90
C GLN A 33 3.01 8.90 28.35
N THR A 34 1.96 9.34 27.70
CA THR A 34 1.25 10.62 27.88
C THR A 34 -0.06 10.49 27.13
N GLU A 35 -1.10 9.93 27.79
CA GLU A 35 -2.45 9.94 27.23
C GLU A 35 -2.93 11.39 27.14
N VAL A 36 -2.78 11.97 25.96
CA VAL A 36 -3.51 13.18 25.60
C VAL A 36 -4.89 12.73 25.15
N SER A 37 -5.93 13.09 25.88
CA SER A 37 -7.29 12.81 25.44
C SER A 37 -7.60 13.60 24.17
N GLU A 38 -8.43 13.03 23.27
CA GLU A 38 -8.89 13.70 22.05
C GLU A 38 -9.47 15.10 22.36
N GLU A 39 -10.27 15.23 23.43
CA GLU A 39 -10.83 16.51 23.90
C GLU A 39 -9.74 17.54 24.27
N SER A 40 -8.68 17.09 24.95
CA SER A 40 -7.54 17.97 25.30
C SER A 40 -6.76 18.40 24.06
N ALA A 41 -6.55 17.49 23.11
CA ALA A 41 -5.86 17.79 21.85
C ALA A 41 -6.67 18.74 20.98
N SER A 42 -7.98 18.53 20.84
CA SER A 42 -8.88 19.41 20.10
C SER A 42 -8.90 20.83 20.68
N SER A 43 -8.99 20.93 22.03
CA SER A 43 -8.90 22.24 22.73
C SER A 43 -7.55 22.93 22.53
N ASP A 44 -6.45 22.16 22.47
CA ASP A 44 -5.11 22.70 22.21
C ASP A 44 -4.99 23.21 20.79
N VAL A 45 -5.51 22.48 19.78
CA VAL A 45 -5.58 22.90 18.38
C VAL A 45 -6.37 24.22 18.26
N GLU A 46 -7.57 24.32 18.85
CA GLU A 46 -8.35 25.57 18.84
C GLU A 46 -7.59 26.76 19.46
N ARG A 47 -6.79 26.52 20.49
CA ARG A 47 -5.95 27.55 21.12
C ARG A 47 -4.77 27.96 20.24
N GLN A 48 -4.16 27.04 19.50
CA GLN A 48 -3.10 27.35 18.53
C GLN A 48 -3.63 28.15 17.36
N MET A 49 -4.80 27.80 16.82
CA MET A 49 -5.48 28.54 15.75
C MET A 49 -5.56 30.05 15.99
N LYS A 50 -5.75 30.46 17.25
CA LYS A 50 -5.83 31.90 17.64
C LYS A 50 -4.49 32.64 17.51
N LYS A 51 -3.38 31.93 17.32
CA LYS A 51 -2.02 32.49 17.22
C LYS A 51 -1.49 32.49 15.79
N ILE A 52 -2.11 31.68 14.93
CA ILE A 52 -1.69 31.50 13.55
C ILE A 52 -2.43 32.53 12.68
N SER A 53 -1.69 33.17 11.79
CA SER A 53 -2.28 34.02 10.75
C SER A 53 -2.88 33.13 9.66
N VAL A 54 -4.20 33.09 9.56
CA VAL A 54 -4.91 32.24 8.61
C VAL A 54 -5.69 33.09 7.62
N GLY A 55 -5.33 32.96 6.35
CA GLY A 55 -6.09 33.51 5.23
C GLY A 55 -7.16 32.51 4.75
N THR A 56 -8.12 32.99 4.01
CA THR A 56 -9.10 32.19 3.27
C THR A 56 -9.13 32.65 1.84
N ALA A 57 -8.87 31.76 0.90
CA ALA A 57 -8.96 32.09 -0.52
C ALA A 57 -10.43 32.08 -0.97
N THR A 58 -10.70 32.83 -2.02
CA THR A 58 -11.97 32.70 -2.74
C THR A 58 -11.82 31.60 -3.77
N PRO A 59 -12.56 30.48 -3.65
CA PRO A 59 -12.41 29.36 -4.57
C PRO A 59 -12.76 29.77 -6.00
N VAL A 60 -11.92 29.42 -6.96
CA VAL A 60 -12.09 29.62 -8.39
C VAL A 60 -12.25 28.27 -9.07
N LYS A 61 -13.22 28.15 -9.96
CA LYS A 61 -13.41 26.91 -10.72
C LYS A 61 -12.43 26.83 -11.88
N SER A 62 -11.85 25.65 -12.06
CA SER A 62 -11.13 25.29 -13.27
C SER A 62 -11.91 24.25 -14.06
N GLN A 63 -11.70 24.19 -15.36
CA GLN A 63 -12.36 23.23 -16.22
C GLN A 63 -11.83 21.83 -15.92
N ILE A 64 -12.74 20.90 -15.60
CA ILE A 64 -12.44 19.47 -15.54
C ILE A 64 -12.80 18.87 -16.88
N THR A 65 -11.83 18.32 -17.56
CA THR A 65 -12.05 17.40 -18.68
C THR A 65 -12.18 16.00 -18.08
N LEU A 66 -13.35 15.41 -18.24
CA LEU A 66 -13.57 13.98 -17.94
C LEU A 66 -13.10 13.10 -19.12
N ASP A 67 -12.15 13.60 -19.91
CA ASP A 67 -11.58 12.85 -21.02
C ASP A 67 -10.83 11.64 -20.46
N ASP A 68 -10.85 10.56 -21.24
CA ASP A 68 -10.04 9.36 -21.01
C ASP A 68 -8.62 9.80 -20.68
N THR A 69 -8.25 9.66 -19.42
CA THR A 69 -6.89 9.94 -18.99
C THR A 69 -5.98 9.00 -19.76
N ASP A 70 -4.92 9.55 -20.33
CA ASP A 70 -3.86 8.73 -20.91
C ASP A 70 -3.17 8.00 -19.75
N GLU A 71 -3.73 6.84 -19.39
CA GLU A 71 -3.21 6.01 -18.30
C GLU A 71 -1.71 5.72 -18.46
N ALA A 72 -1.21 5.69 -19.69
CA ALA A 72 0.20 5.53 -19.96
C ALA A 72 1.02 6.75 -19.53
N ALA A 73 0.50 7.96 -19.71
CA ALA A 73 1.18 9.18 -19.29
C ALA A 73 1.31 9.32 -17.76
N GLU A 74 0.45 8.63 -17.00
CA GLU A 74 0.47 8.65 -15.54
C GLU A 74 1.43 7.65 -14.91
N LEU A 75 1.91 6.68 -15.69
CA LEU A 75 2.90 5.72 -15.21
C LEU A 75 4.27 6.37 -15.14
N PRO A 76 5.12 5.99 -14.16
CA PRO A 76 6.46 6.52 -14.02
C PRO A 76 7.32 6.23 -15.27
N GLU A 77 8.36 7.02 -15.46
CA GLU A 77 9.36 6.73 -16.47
C GLU A 77 10.14 5.46 -16.09
N ILE A 78 10.51 4.66 -17.10
CA ILE A 78 11.13 3.36 -16.87
C ILE A 78 12.43 3.46 -16.06
N ASP A 79 13.16 4.55 -16.19
CA ASP A 79 14.44 4.79 -15.54
C ASP A 79 14.31 4.99 -14.01
N THR A 80 13.10 5.22 -13.51
CA THR A 80 12.81 5.22 -12.06
C THR A 80 12.89 3.81 -11.46
N ASN A 81 12.81 2.79 -12.30
CA ASN A 81 12.89 1.39 -11.91
C ASN A 81 14.34 0.88 -12.09
N THR A 82 14.98 0.53 -10.99
CA THR A 82 16.40 0.16 -10.96
C THR A 82 16.71 -1.05 -11.81
N ILE A 83 17.71 -0.97 -12.69
CA ILE A 83 18.37 -2.12 -13.28
C ILE A 83 19.21 -2.77 -12.18
N THR A 84 18.97 -4.03 -11.87
CA THR A 84 19.68 -4.79 -10.83
C THR A 84 20.76 -5.71 -11.41
N VAL A 85 20.64 -6.08 -12.70
CA VAL A 85 21.68 -6.77 -13.45
C VAL A 85 21.77 -6.16 -14.83
N ASP A 86 22.94 -5.62 -15.16
CA ASP A 86 23.24 -5.12 -16.51
C ASP A 86 23.51 -6.26 -17.50
N PRO A 87 23.18 -6.10 -18.80
CA PRO A 87 23.55 -7.06 -19.83
C PRO A 87 25.05 -7.02 -20.08
N THR A 88 25.63 -8.14 -20.51
CA THR A 88 27.07 -8.27 -20.83
C THR A 88 27.38 -8.38 -22.32
N THR A 89 26.33 -8.46 -23.16
CA THR A 89 26.41 -8.59 -24.61
C THR A 89 25.47 -7.61 -25.29
N ASP A 90 25.71 -7.27 -26.55
CA ASP A 90 24.84 -6.41 -27.34
C ASP A 90 23.48 -7.08 -27.62
N GLU A 91 23.43 -8.41 -27.71
CA GLU A 91 22.20 -9.17 -27.84
C GLU A 91 21.75 -9.66 -26.47
N TYR A 92 20.68 -9.05 -25.93
CA TYR A 92 20.14 -9.39 -24.61
C TYR A 92 18.62 -9.32 -24.57
N ALA A 93 18.01 -9.94 -23.56
CA ALA A 93 16.59 -9.78 -23.24
C ALA A 93 16.42 -9.03 -21.91
N GLU A 94 15.55 -8.00 -21.89
CA GLU A 94 15.17 -7.31 -20.66
C GLU A 94 14.03 -8.04 -19.96
N ILE A 95 14.18 -8.29 -18.66
CA ILE A 95 13.19 -8.98 -17.83
C ILE A 95 12.76 -8.05 -16.69
N PHE A 96 11.45 -7.75 -16.60
CA PHE A 96 10.87 -7.13 -15.41
C PHE A 96 10.65 -8.19 -14.32
N ALA A 97 11.24 -7.97 -13.16
CA ALA A 97 11.17 -8.88 -12.03
C ALA A 97 10.84 -8.16 -10.72
N THR A 98 10.08 -8.82 -9.87
CA THR A 98 9.61 -8.26 -8.59
C THR A 98 10.69 -8.27 -7.52
N GLY A 99 10.55 -7.36 -6.54
CA GLY A 99 11.59 -7.06 -5.55
C GLY A 99 11.94 -8.22 -4.62
N GLU A 100 11.03 -9.18 -4.39
CA GLU A 100 11.29 -10.37 -3.57
C GLU A 100 12.29 -11.35 -4.20
N LYS A 101 12.59 -11.21 -5.50
CA LYS A 101 13.59 -12.01 -6.21
C LYS A 101 14.63 -11.18 -6.96
N ALA A 102 14.37 -9.88 -7.20
CA ALA A 102 15.28 -8.93 -7.84
C ALA A 102 15.77 -7.84 -6.87
N GLY A 103 15.74 -8.10 -5.56
CA GLY A 103 16.28 -7.26 -4.50
C GLY A 103 17.75 -7.53 -4.22
N SER A 104 18.14 -7.43 -2.97
CA SER A 104 19.50 -7.74 -2.48
C SER A 104 19.50 -8.93 -1.54
N ASP A 105 20.66 -9.53 -1.33
CA ASP A 105 20.86 -10.68 -0.45
C ASP A 105 19.87 -11.83 -0.78
N GLN A 106 19.11 -12.30 0.20
CA GLN A 106 18.12 -13.38 0.02
C GLN A 106 16.94 -12.98 -0.90
N ASP A 107 16.76 -11.70 -1.18
CA ASP A 107 15.78 -11.21 -2.15
C ASP A 107 16.37 -11.09 -3.56
N GLY A 108 17.62 -11.49 -3.78
CA GLY A 108 18.39 -11.33 -5.01
C GLY A 108 18.51 -12.59 -5.87
N TRP A 109 17.71 -13.63 -5.65
CA TRP A 109 17.87 -14.92 -6.33
C TRP A 109 17.98 -14.80 -7.86
N ILE A 110 17.08 -14.04 -8.50
CA ILE A 110 17.10 -13.90 -9.97
C ILE A 110 18.32 -13.10 -10.46
N ASN A 111 18.83 -12.18 -9.63
CA ASN A 111 20.03 -11.41 -9.93
C ASN A 111 21.26 -12.33 -9.95
N ASP A 112 21.36 -13.26 -8.97
CA ASP A 112 22.44 -14.22 -8.92
C ASP A 112 22.41 -15.18 -10.12
N VAL A 113 21.21 -15.66 -10.49
CA VAL A 113 21.01 -16.49 -11.68
C VAL A 113 21.35 -15.74 -12.97
N ALA A 114 20.91 -14.48 -13.09
CA ALA A 114 21.18 -13.65 -14.27
C ALA A 114 22.67 -13.32 -14.42
N ASN A 115 23.34 -13.00 -13.31
CA ASN A 115 24.80 -12.79 -13.32
C ASN A 115 25.55 -14.07 -13.73
N ALA A 116 25.13 -15.23 -13.23
CA ALA A 116 25.71 -16.50 -13.63
C ALA A 116 25.45 -16.83 -15.11
N PHE A 117 24.24 -16.58 -15.61
CA PHE A 117 23.88 -16.75 -17.02
C PHE A 117 24.72 -15.86 -17.92
N ASN A 118 24.84 -14.57 -17.60
CA ASN A 118 25.59 -13.57 -18.35
C ASN A 118 27.11 -13.91 -18.40
N ASN A 119 27.62 -14.60 -17.39
CA ASN A 119 29.02 -15.04 -17.34
C ASN A 119 29.27 -16.45 -17.92
N ALA A 120 28.23 -17.21 -18.24
CA ALA A 120 28.34 -18.58 -18.73
C ALA A 120 28.66 -18.72 -20.22
N GLY A 121 28.68 -17.61 -20.97
CA GLY A 121 28.94 -17.62 -22.41
C GLY A 121 27.88 -18.37 -23.21
N ILE A 122 26.62 -18.20 -22.84
CA ILE A 122 25.49 -18.81 -23.53
C ILE A 122 25.35 -18.18 -24.91
N GLU A 123 25.07 -19.01 -25.92
CA GLU A 123 24.82 -18.57 -27.29
C GLU A 123 23.43 -18.97 -27.75
N VAL A 124 22.79 -18.07 -28.49
CA VAL A 124 21.55 -18.30 -29.25
C VAL A 124 21.86 -18.00 -30.71
N ASP A 125 21.56 -18.94 -31.61
CA ASP A 125 21.88 -18.84 -33.04
C ASP A 125 23.36 -18.52 -33.34
N GLY A 126 24.28 -19.00 -32.49
CA GLY A 126 25.73 -18.81 -32.62
C GLY A 126 26.21 -17.39 -32.22
N LYS A 127 25.38 -16.62 -31.53
CA LYS A 127 25.76 -15.32 -30.99
C LYS A 127 25.71 -15.36 -29.47
N PRO A 128 26.71 -14.75 -28.78
CA PRO A 128 26.68 -14.64 -27.32
C PRO A 128 25.51 -13.77 -26.89
N VAL A 129 24.80 -14.20 -25.85
CA VAL A 129 23.60 -13.53 -25.34
C VAL A 129 23.67 -13.32 -23.82
N SER A 130 22.88 -12.36 -23.33
CA SER A 130 22.74 -12.05 -21.91
C SER A 130 21.30 -11.66 -21.56
N VAL A 131 21.05 -11.42 -20.27
CA VAL A 131 19.78 -10.84 -19.80
C VAL A 131 20.05 -9.58 -18.97
N GLN A 132 19.12 -8.65 -19.03
CA GLN A 132 19.03 -7.51 -18.12
C GLN A 132 17.88 -7.75 -17.14
N ILE A 133 18.11 -7.52 -15.85
CA ILE A 133 17.03 -7.57 -14.86
C ILE A 133 16.71 -6.16 -14.40
N ARG A 134 15.44 -5.79 -14.55
CA ARG A 134 14.91 -4.54 -14.01
C ARG A 134 13.90 -4.84 -12.92
N LYS A 135 14.10 -4.23 -11.74
CA LYS A 135 13.20 -4.39 -10.59
C LYS A 135 11.93 -3.58 -10.78
N VAL A 136 10.81 -4.26 -11.04
CA VAL A 136 9.49 -3.66 -11.24
C VAL A 136 8.46 -4.44 -10.44
N SER A 137 7.57 -3.75 -9.70
CA SER A 137 6.50 -4.44 -8.97
C SER A 137 5.52 -5.14 -9.92
N SER A 138 4.82 -6.18 -9.44
CA SER A 138 3.87 -6.91 -10.28
C SER A 138 2.79 -6.00 -10.88
N GLY A 139 2.19 -5.11 -10.08
CA GLY A 139 1.16 -4.20 -10.57
C GLY A 139 1.67 -3.19 -11.59
N LEU A 140 2.84 -2.60 -11.34
CA LEU A 140 3.44 -1.63 -12.27
C LEU A 140 3.86 -2.31 -13.60
N GLY A 141 4.45 -3.49 -13.52
CA GLY A 141 4.78 -4.27 -14.73
C GLY A 141 3.55 -4.61 -15.57
N TYR A 142 2.46 -5.01 -14.91
CA TYR A 142 1.16 -5.20 -15.55
C TYR A 142 0.66 -3.91 -16.23
N ASP A 143 0.71 -2.76 -15.53
CA ASP A 143 0.24 -1.48 -16.08
C ASP A 143 1.10 -1.01 -17.27
N TYR A 144 2.41 -1.15 -17.20
CA TYR A 144 3.31 -0.84 -18.33
C TYR A 144 2.98 -1.65 -19.58
N ILE A 145 2.81 -2.96 -19.42
CA ILE A 145 2.52 -3.86 -20.54
C ILE A 145 1.12 -3.58 -21.11
N ARG A 146 0.11 -3.47 -20.24
CA ARG A 146 -1.29 -3.23 -20.62
C ARG A 146 -1.48 -1.93 -21.39
N THR A 147 -0.83 -0.85 -20.94
CA THR A 147 -0.91 0.46 -21.59
C THR A 147 -0.01 0.57 -22.81
N GLY A 148 0.97 -0.33 -22.95
CA GLY A 148 1.99 -0.26 -23.99
C GLY A 148 3.04 0.84 -23.76
N LYS A 149 3.08 1.49 -22.58
CA LYS A 149 4.11 2.50 -22.27
C LYS A 149 5.50 1.89 -22.32
N TYR A 150 5.69 0.75 -21.68
CA TYR A 150 6.92 -0.05 -21.74
C TYR A 150 6.55 -1.53 -21.77
N VAL A 151 7.11 -2.23 -22.76
CA VAL A 151 6.89 -3.66 -22.93
C VAL A 151 8.25 -4.35 -22.88
N PRO A 152 8.58 -5.05 -21.79
CA PRO A 152 9.84 -5.80 -21.69
C PRO A 152 9.82 -7.02 -22.61
N ASP A 153 10.99 -7.61 -22.87
CA ASP A 153 11.05 -8.89 -23.55
C ASP A 153 10.45 -10.01 -22.70
N GLY A 154 10.70 -9.98 -21.38
CA GLY A 154 10.15 -10.91 -20.40
C GLY A 154 9.56 -10.21 -19.17
N TYR A 155 8.50 -10.80 -18.60
CA TYR A 155 7.90 -10.32 -17.34
C TYR A 155 7.69 -11.50 -16.39
N THR A 156 8.20 -11.36 -15.17
CA THR A 156 8.02 -12.36 -14.13
C THR A 156 7.35 -11.75 -12.88
N PRO A 157 6.00 -11.70 -12.88
CA PRO A 157 5.24 -11.31 -11.68
C PRO A 157 5.36 -12.36 -10.58
N SER A 158 4.88 -12.04 -9.38
CA SER A 158 4.89 -13.02 -8.27
C SER A 158 3.96 -14.22 -8.53
N ASN A 159 2.88 -14.05 -9.29
CA ASN A 159 1.91 -15.10 -9.59
C ASN A 159 1.30 -14.95 -10.99
N ASN A 160 0.59 -15.99 -11.45
CA ASN A 160 -0.07 -16.03 -12.76
C ASN A 160 -1.38 -15.23 -12.85
N LEU A 161 -1.84 -14.60 -11.78
CA LEU A 161 -3.06 -13.77 -11.83
C LEU A 161 -2.89 -12.59 -12.78
N TYR A 162 -1.70 -12.00 -12.83
CA TYR A 162 -1.40 -10.90 -13.75
C TYR A 162 -1.38 -11.31 -15.21
N GLU A 163 -0.92 -12.52 -15.53
CA GLU A 163 -1.02 -13.08 -16.88
C GLU A 163 -2.47 -13.17 -17.34
N LYS A 164 -3.36 -13.72 -16.47
CA LYS A 164 -4.80 -13.79 -16.75
C LYS A 164 -5.42 -12.41 -16.96
N MET A 165 -5.00 -11.42 -16.16
CA MET A 165 -5.46 -10.04 -16.31
C MET A 165 -5.00 -9.45 -17.66
N LEU A 166 -3.74 -9.64 -18.07
CA LEU A 166 -3.22 -9.18 -19.36
C LEU A 166 -4.01 -9.82 -20.52
N GLN A 167 -4.22 -11.13 -20.48
CA GLN A 167 -4.99 -11.86 -21.50
C GLN A 167 -6.42 -11.33 -21.62
N SER A 168 -7.08 -11.06 -20.49
CA SER A 168 -8.45 -10.54 -20.48
C SER A 168 -8.57 -9.10 -20.99
N GLN A 169 -7.47 -8.33 -20.97
CA GLN A 169 -7.39 -6.99 -21.56
C GLN A 169 -6.92 -7.00 -23.03
N GLY A 170 -6.82 -8.19 -23.63
CA GLY A 170 -6.46 -8.34 -25.04
C GLY A 170 -4.96 -8.34 -25.32
N THR A 171 -4.10 -8.34 -24.32
CA THR A 171 -2.66 -8.54 -24.52
C THR A 171 -2.39 -10.00 -24.82
N ASP A 172 -1.81 -10.28 -25.99
CA ASP A 172 -1.47 -11.64 -26.40
C ASP A 172 -0.13 -12.04 -25.76
N VAL A 173 -0.19 -12.73 -24.62
CA VAL A 173 0.98 -13.20 -23.86
C VAL A 173 1.26 -14.67 -24.15
N GLU A 174 2.53 -15.05 -24.03
CA GLU A 174 3.04 -16.40 -24.20
C GLU A 174 3.84 -16.79 -22.96
N GLU A 175 3.55 -17.96 -22.41
CA GLU A 175 4.27 -18.50 -21.26
C GLU A 175 5.61 -19.09 -21.72
N VAL A 176 6.72 -18.59 -21.14
CA VAL A 176 8.07 -19.18 -21.32
C VAL A 176 8.26 -20.32 -20.33
N THR A 177 7.86 -20.11 -19.07
CA THR A 177 7.74 -21.15 -18.04
C THR A 177 6.69 -20.74 -17.00
N ASP A 178 5.93 -21.73 -16.50
CA ASP A 178 4.92 -21.54 -15.48
C ASP A 178 5.50 -21.27 -14.08
N CYS A 179 6.76 -21.65 -13.86
CA CYS A 179 7.42 -21.53 -12.57
C CYS A 179 8.93 -21.38 -12.69
N LEU A 180 9.46 -20.20 -12.39
CA LEU A 180 10.90 -20.01 -12.15
C LEU A 180 11.29 -20.51 -10.76
N VAL A 181 10.57 -20.05 -9.73
CA VAL A 181 10.66 -20.48 -8.33
C VAL A 181 9.29 -20.34 -7.68
N SER A 182 8.96 -21.26 -6.76
CA SER A 182 7.71 -21.16 -6.02
C SER A 182 7.90 -20.40 -4.70
N ASN A 183 6.90 -19.60 -4.33
CA ASN A 183 6.79 -18.96 -3.04
C ASN A 183 5.38 -19.20 -2.48
N THR A 184 5.24 -19.27 -1.18
CA THR A 184 3.92 -19.48 -0.58
C THR A 184 3.46 -18.18 0.07
N PRO A 185 2.33 -17.59 -0.38
CA PRO A 185 1.75 -16.45 0.31
C PRO A 185 1.15 -16.89 1.66
N GLY A 186 1.24 -16.03 2.66
CA GLY A 186 0.76 -16.36 4.00
C GLY A 186 0.35 -15.16 4.82
N MET A 187 -0.42 -15.47 5.86
CA MET A 187 -0.73 -14.55 6.94
C MET A 187 0.22 -14.82 8.09
N LEU A 188 0.86 -13.79 8.61
CA LEU A 188 1.58 -13.86 9.88
C LEU A 188 0.60 -13.50 10.99
N LEU A 189 0.40 -14.39 11.94
CA LEU A 189 -0.43 -14.18 13.11
C LEU A 189 0.44 -14.20 14.36
N SER A 190 0.29 -13.23 15.25
CA SER A 190 0.96 -13.28 16.55
C SER A 190 0.60 -14.59 17.26
N LYS A 191 1.55 -15.16 18.00
CA LYS A 191 1.38 -16.51 18.60
C LYS A 191 0.14 -16.59 19.49
N GLY A 192 -0.14 -15.52 20.26
CA GLY A 192 -1.32 -15.47 21.12
C GLY A 192 -2.63 -15.45 20.35
N VAL A 193 -2.67 -14.71 19.24
CA VAL A 193 -3.86 -14.63 18.37
C VAL A 193 -4.07 -15.95 17.62
N TYR A 194 -3.00 -16.56 17.11
CA TYR A 194 -3.08 -17.89 16.50
C TYR A 194 -3.74 -18.91 17.44
N ASP A 195 -3.28 -18.96 18.71
CA ASP A 195 -3.81 -19.89 19.70
C ASP A 195 -5.27 -19.56 20.08
N SER A 196 -5.64 -18.27 20.11
CA SER A 196 -7.02 -17.83 20.34
C SER A 196 -7.95 -18.22 19.21
N ILE A 197 -7.53 -18.07 17.95
CA ILE A 197 -8.30 -18.48 16.77
C ILE A 197 -8.44 -20.01 16.76
N THR A 198 -7.36 -20.76 17.04
CA THR A 198 -7.43 -22.23 17.16
C THR A 198 -8.48 -22.65 18.18
N LYS A 199 -8.51 -22.00 19.35
CA LYS A 199 -9.46 -22.31 20.42
C LYS A 199 -10.90 -21.99 20.05
N LYS A 200 -11.14 -20.86 19.35
CA LYS A 200 -12.50 -20.37 19.05
C LYS A 200 -13.08 -21.00 17.79
N TYR A 201 -12.26 -21.18 16.75
CA TYR A 201 -12.69 -21.60 15.40
C TYR A 201 -12.24 -23.02 15.01
N GLY A 202 -11.42 -23.67 15.84
CA GLY A 202 -10.97 -25.05 15.64
C GLY A 202 -9.74 -25.20 14.74
N ALA A 203 -9.66 -24.43 13.65
CA ALA A 203 -8.52 -24.44 12.73
C ALA A 203 -8.10 -22.99 12.43
N VAL A 204 -6.84 -22.82 11.96
CA VAL A 204 -6.32 -21.52 11.50
C VAL A 204 -6.02 -21.62 10.01
N ASN A 205 -6.87 -20.96 9.22
CA ASN A 205 -6.76 -20.84 7.77
C ASN A 205 -7.38 -19.50 7.34
N ILE A 206 -7.34 -19.15 6.05
CA ILE A 206 -7.88 -17.87 5.57
C ILE A 206 -9.34 -17.68 5.95
N LYS A 207 -10.18 -18.71 5.86
CA LYS A 207 -11.60 -18.61 6.18
C LYS A 207 -11.83 -18.23 7.64
N THR A 208 -11.15 -18.90 8.58
CA THR A 208 -11.30 -18.61 10.02
C THR A 208 -10.65 -17.30 10.42
N VAL A 209 -9.57 -16.89 9.76
CA VAL A 209 -8.95 -15.57 9.98
C VAL A 209 -9.87 -14.47 9.48
N VAL A 210 -10.42 -14.57 8.28
CA VAL A 210 -11.39 -13.60 7.74
C VAL A 210 -12.62 -13.49 8.65
N GLN A 211 -13.15 -14.62 9.16
CA GLN A 211 -14.24 -14.64 10.14
C GLN A 211 -13.85 -13.94 11.45
N ALA A 212 -12.64 -14.18 11.95
CA ALA A 212 -12.16 -13.58 13.19
C ALA A 212 -12.01 -12.05 13.05
N VAL A 213 -11.50 -11.58 11.90
CA VAL A 213 -11.43 -10.14 11.60
C VAL A 213 -12.82 -9.54 11.50
N ALA A 214 -13.73 -10.15 10.72
CA ALA A 214 -15.11 -9.67 10.57
C ALA A 214 -15.86 -9.61 11.91
N ALA A 215 -15.56 -10.53 12.84
CA ALA A 215 -16.12 -10.54 14.19
C ALA A 215 -15.45 -9.56 15.17
N GLY A 216 -14.35 -8.90 14.79
CA GLY A 216 -13.57 -8.02 15.67
C GLY A 216 -12.71 -8.76 16.70
N ASP A 217 -12.46 -10.05 16.52
CA ASP A 217 -11.63 -10.86 17.42
C ASP A 217 -10.13 -10.64 17.22
N MET A 218 -9.73 -10.06 16.10
CA MET A 218 -8.37 -9.68 15.77
C MET A 218 -8.32 -8.51 14.80
N VAL A 219 -7.17 -7.86 14.77
CA VAL A 219 -6.86 -6.75 13.86
C VAL A 219 -5.73 -7.16 12.94
N MET A 220 -5.90 -6.98 11.62
CA MET A 220 -4.84 -7.28 10.68
C MET A 220 -4.69 -6.19 9.61
N GLY A 221 -3.51 -6.17 8.98
CA GLY A 221 -3.24 -5.38 7.78
C GLY A 221 -3.00 -6.26 6.56
N TYR A 222 -3.17 -5.68 5.38
CA TYR A 222 -2.81 -6.33 4.12
C TYR A 222 -2.30 -5.29 3.10
N THR A 223 -1.84 -5.74 1.93
CA THR A 223 -1.27 -4.85 0.92
C THR A 223 -2.27 -4.55 -0.20
N ASN A 224 -2.11 -3.37 -0.80
CA ASN A 224 -2.94 -2.86 -1.89
C ASN A 224 -2.99 -3.86 -3.06
N PRO A 225 -4.17 -4.35 -3.47
CA PRO A 225 -4.31 -5.33 -4.53
C PRO A 225 -3.98 -4.80 -5.94
N TYR A 226 -3.86 -3.49 -6.14
CA TYR A 226 -3.41 -2.92 -7.40
C TYR A 226 -1.89 -2.99 -7.58
N THR A 227 -1.12 -2.91 -6.48
CA THR A 227 0.34 -2.82 -6.53
C THR A 227 1.05 -4.11 -6.15
N SER A 228 0.43 -4.92 -5.30
CA SER A 228 1.00 -6.11 -4.69
C SER A 228 0.32 -7.39 -5.18
N GLY A 229 1.11 -8.34 -5.70
CA GLY A 229 0.61 -9.66 -6.06
C GLY A 229 0.08 -10.45 -4.87
N THR A 230 0.68 -10.29 -3.68
CA THR A 230 0.18 -10.87 -2.44
C THR A 230 -1.13 -10.23 -2.02
N GLY A 231 -1.28 -8.90 -2.22
CA GLY A 231 -2.52 -8.17 -1.97
C GLY A 231 -3.66 -8.60 -2.89
N LEU A 232 -3.39 -8.73 -4.19
CA LEU A 232 -4.38 -9.22 -5.15
C LEU A 232 -4.84 -10.64 -4.83
N ASN A 233 -3.89 -11.53 -4.52
CA ASN A 233 -4.17 -12.89 -4.09
C ASN A 233 -5.00 -12.93 -2.80
N PHE A 234 -4.68 -12.08 -1.82
CA PHE A 234 -5.44 -11.99 -0.57
C PHE A 234 -6.86 -11.49 -0.79
N LEU A 235 -7.04 -10.47 -1.63
CA LEU A 235 -8.36 -9.94 -1.97
C LEU A 235 -9.26 -11.02 -2.56
N ILE A 236 -8.83 -11.65 -3.65
CA ILE A 236 -9.66 -12.66 -4.33
C ILE A 236 -9.92 -13.87 -3.42
N SER A 237 -8.90 -14.30 -2.66
CA SER A 237 -9.06 -15.40 -1.70
C SER A 237 -10.02 -15.05 -0.56
N THR A 238 -10.03 -13.80 -0.08
CA THR A 238 -10.98 -13.32 0.92
C THR A 238 -12.41 -13.36 0.37
N LEU A 239 -12.65 -12.85 -0.83
CA LEU A 239 -13.96 -12.90 -1.49
C LEU A 239 -14.44 -14.35 -1.68
N GLN A 240 -13.55 -15.25 -2.09
CA GLN A 240 -13.84 -16.68 -2.25
C GLN A 240 -14.15 -17.42 -0.93
N THR A 241 -13.75 -16.90 0.23
CA THR A 241 -14.18 -17.48 1.53
C THR A 241 -15.68 -17.34 1.76
N TYR A 242 -16.31 -16.33 1.17
CA TYR A 242 -17.74 -16.05 1.29
C TYR A 242 -18.56 -16.71 0.17
N ASP A 243 -18.04 -16.67 -1.06
CA ASP A 243 -18.65 -17.36 -2.20
C ASP A 243 -17.54 -17.80 -3.17
N ALA A 244 -17.18 -19.08 -3.08
CA ALA A 244 -16.09 -19.64 -3.86
C ALA A 244 -16.39 -19.71 -5.36
N ALA A 245 -17.66 -19.87 -5.75
CA ALA A 245 -18.08 -19.99 -7.14
C ALA A 245 -18.26 -18.62 -7.80
N ASN A 246 -18.68 -17.61 -7.04
CA ASN A 246 -18.90 -16.25 -7.53
C ASN A 246 -18.35 -15.21 -6.53
N PRO A 247 -17.05 -14.91 -6.57
CA PRO A 247 -16.43 -13.99 -5.63
C PRO A 247 -16.91 -12.53 -5.74
N LEU A 248 -17.76 -12.21 -6.71
CA LEU A 248 -18.39 -10.90 -6.91
C LEU A 248 -19.89 -10.91 -6.59
N SER A 249 -20.41 -11.98 -5.99
CA SER A 249 -21.82 -12.04 -5.58
C SER A 249 -22.11 -11.07 -4.42
N ASP A 250 -23.39 -10.70 -4.26
CA ASP A 250 -23.84 -9.87 -3.13
C ASP A 250 -23.40 -10.45 -1.77
N THR A 251 -23.37 -11.78 -1.65
CA THR A 251 -22.87 -12.47 -0.45
C THR A 251 -21.40 -12.22 -0.22
N ALA A 252 -20.57 -12.32 -1.26
CA ALA A 252 -19.14 -12.06 -1.15
C ALA A 252 -18.86 -10.58 -0.86
N VAL A 253 -19.58 -9.66 -1.50
CA VAL A 253 -19.50 -8.21 -1.25
C VAL A 253 -19.85 -7.87 0.19
N ALA A 254 -20.99 -8.33 0.69
CA ALA A 254 -21.42 -8.09 2.08
C ALA A 254 -20.43 -8.69 3.11
N GLY A 255 -19.89 -9.87 2.79
CA GLY A 255 -18.87 -10.51 3.60
C GLY A 255 -17.57 -9.69 3.64
N PHE A 256 -17.12 -9.21 2.48
CA PHE A 256 -15.95 -8.37 2.35
C PHE A 256 -16.10 -7.04 3.12
N GLN A 257 -17.26 -6.37 3.00
CA GLN A 257 -17.57 -5.17 3.78
C GLN A 257 -17.44 -5.43 5.29
N SER A 258 -17.98 -6.57 5.77
CA SER A 258 -17.90 -6.96 7.19
C SER A 258 -16.45 -7.19 7.64
N PHE A 259 -15.62 -7.80 6.78
CA PHE A 259 -14.20 -7.98 7.00
C PHE A 259 -13.47 -6.63 7.02
N GLN A 260 -13.70 -5.80 6.00
CA GLN A 260 -12.99 -4.53 5.79
C GLN A 260 -13.24 -3.52 6.92
N LYS A 261 -14.41 -3.60 7.59
CA LYS A 261 -14.76 -2.75 8.74
C LYS A 261 -13.70 -2.74 9.85
N ASN A 262 -13.01 -3.85 10.03
CA ASN A 262 -12.02 -4.04 11.10
C ASN A 262 -10.56 -4.04 10.57
N ILE A 263 -10.33 -3.59 9.34
CA ILE A 263 -9.00 -3.38 8.78
C ILE A 263 -8.57 -1.93 9.05
N PRO A 264 -7.54 -1.71 9.87
CA PRO A 264 -7.09 -0.35 10.18
C PRO A 264 -6.15 0.22 9.13
N TYR A 265 -5.48 -0.63 8.33
CA TYR A 265 -4.41 -0.21 7.46
C TYR A 265 -4.21 -1.12 6.27
N VAL A 266 -4.02 -0.50 5.10
CA VAL A 266 -3.62 -1.16 3.85
C VAL A 266 -2.31 -0.52 3.37
N ALA A 267 -1.25 -1.32 3.28
CA ALA A 267 0.07 -0.85 2.84
C ALA A 267 0.20 -0.91 1.31
N VAL A 268 1.05 -0.07 0.75
CA VAL A 268 1.35 -0.11 -0.69
C VAL A 268 2.21 -1.33 -1.04
N THR A 269 3.15 -1.70 -0.15
CA THR A 269 4.06 -2.84 -0.35
C THR A 269 4.10 -3.77 0.86
N THR A 270 4.56 -5.02 0.66
CA THR A 270 4.79 -5.97 1.76
C THR A 270 5.91 -5.52 2.70
N GLN A 271 6.92 -4.81 2.22
CA GLN A 271 7.96 -4.22 3.05
C GLN A 271 7.36 -3.19 4.01
N GLN A 272 6.59 -2.22 3.49
CA GLN A 272 5.90 -1.20 4.29
C GLN A 272 4.94 -1.84 5.32
N MET A 273 4.25 -2.91 4.93
CA MET A 273 3.40 -3.68 5.84
C MET A 273 4.22 -4.29 6.98
N SER A 274 5.37 -4.88 6.69
CA SER A 274 6.26 -5.49 7.69
C SER A 274 6.81 -4.46 8.67
N GLU A 275 7.19 -3.28 8.18
CA GLU A 275 7.67 -2.16 9.01
C GLU A 275 6.58 -1.65 9.96
N SER A 276 5.36 -1.46 9.45
CA SER A 276 4.21 -1.03 10.25
C SER A 276 3.83 -2.07 11.31
N ALA A 277 3.86 -3.36 10.95
CA ALA A 277 3.59 -4.46 11.89
C ALA A 277 4.65 -4.57 13.00
N GLY A 278 5.91 -4.22 12.73
CA GLY A 278 6.99 -4.18 13.72
C GLY A 278 6.71 -3.25 14.89
N LYS A 279 5.86 -2.24 14.70
CA LYS A 279 5.44 -1.27 15.73
C LYS A 279 4.32 -1.80 16.65
N GLY A 280 3.78 -2.99 16.40
CA GLY A 280 2.82 -3.66 17.29
C GLY A 280 1.35 -3.28 17.09
N SER A 281 1.01 -2.61 15.99
CA SER A 281 -0.35 -2.14 15.68
C SER A 281 -1.29 -3.25 15.22
N PHE A 282 -0.76 -4.43 14.82
CA PHE A 282 -1.52 -5.52 14.23
C PHE A 282 -1.32 -6.83 14.97
N ASP A 283 -2.42 -7.59 15.06
CA ASP A 283 -2.41 -8.98 15.50
C ASP A 283 -1.87 -9.92 14.39
N GLY A 284 -1.99 -9.49 13.14
CA GLY A 284 -1.48 -10.21 11.97
C GLY A 284 -1.41 -9.34 10.71
N PHE A 285 -0.71 -9.84 9.71
CA PHE A 285 -0.57 -9.20 8.39
C PHE A 285 -0.18 -10.22 7.32
N ILE A 286 -0.27 -9.84 6.04
CA ILE A 286 0.10 -10.73 4.94
C ILE A 286 1.56 -10.52 4.53
N THR A 287 2.21 -11.61 4.12
CA THR A 287 3.55 -11.64 3.52
C THR A 287 3.75 -12.94 2.74
N GLU A 288 4.95 -13.19 2.30
CA GLU A 288 5.36 -14.43 1.65
C GLU A 288 6.30 -15.24 2.53
N TYR A 289 6.33 -16.58 2.29
CA TYR A 289 7.14 -17.47 3.12
C TYR A 289 8.64 -17.14 3.03
N GLN A 290 9.15 -16.81 1.86
CA GLN A 290 10.53 -16.41 1.65
C GLN A 290 10.93 -15.26 2.60
N THR A 291 10.15 -14.18 2.64
CA THR A 291 10.38 -13.04 3.54
C THR A 291 10.33 -13.46 5.02
N TYR A 292 9.31 -14.26 5.39
CA TYR A 292 9.19 -14.79 6.75
C TYR A 292 10.36 -15.69 7.15
N ALA A 293 10.80 -16.59 6.26
CA ALA A 293 11.88 -17.53 6.52
C ALA A 293 13.22 -16.82 6.79
N ASN A 294 13.44 -15.68 6.17
CA ASN A 294 14.66 -14.88 6.30
C ASN A 294 14.61 -13.84 7.44
N ASN A 295 13.43 -13.63 8.05
CA ASN A 295 13.25 -12.65 9.13
C ASN A 295 13.16 -13.34 10.51
N SER A 296 14.27 -13.30 11.27
CA SER A 296 14.36 -13.92 12.60
C SER A 296 13.40 -13.31 13.63
N GLU A 297 13.12 -12.01 13.53
CA GLU A 297 12.20 -11.31 14.41
C GLU A 297 10.76 -11.77 14.15
N GLN A 298 10.33 -11.83 12.90
CA GLN A 298 9.00 -12.32 12.53
C GLN A 298 8.81 -13.78 12.97
N LYS A 299 9.82 -14.66 12.75
CA LYS A 299 9.78 -16.06 13.24
C LYS A 299 9.63 -16.16 14.76
N SER A 300 10.23 -15.22 15.50
CA SER A 300 10.12 -15.22 16.96
C SER A 300 8.74 -14.84 17.46
N LYS A 301 8.05 -13.92 16.77
CA LYS A 301 6.78 -13.30 17.20
C LYS A 301 5.53 -13.94 16.59
N TYR A 302 5.62 -14.41 15.35
CA TYR A 302 4.47 -14.81 14.54
C TYR A 302 4.51 -16.30 14.18
N LYS A 303 3.35 -16.82 13.78
CA LYS A 303 3.17 -18.09 13.09
C LYS A 303 2.71 -17.81 11.66
N PHE A 304 3.29 -18.53 10.70
CA PHE A 304 2.94 -18.43 9.28
C PHE A 304 1.75 -19.33 8.97
N VAL A 305 0.74 -18.79 8.32
CA VAL A 305 -0.48 -19.48 7.88
C VAL A 305 -0.64 -19.27 6.38
N PRO A 306 -0.45 -20.29 5.55
CA PRO A 306 -0.56 -20.15 4.10
C PRO A 306 -1.99 -19.84 3.66
N PHE A 307 -2.13 -19.15 2.53
CA PHE A 307 -3.42 -18.88 1.90
C PHE A 307 -3.31 -18.75 0.38
N GLY A 308 -4.47 -18.83 -0.31
CA GLY A 308 -4.65 -18.40 -1.69
C GLY A 308 -3.88 -19.22 -2.73
N TYR A 309 -3.63 -18.60 -3.87
CA TYR A 309 -2.91 -19.21 -4.99
C TYR A 309 -1.40 -19.21 -4.72
N MET A 310 -0.71 -20.27 -5.16
CA MET A 310 0.76 -20.30 -5.07
C MET A 310 1.38 -19.20 -5.93
N HIS A 311 2.46 -18.62 -5.45
CA HIS A 311 3.27 -17.69 -6.20
C HIS A 311 4.37 -18.45 -6.94
N ASN A 312 4.05 -18.86 -8.15
CA ASN A 312 4.97 -19.65 -8.99
C ASN A 312 6.02 -18.79 -9.71
N ASN A 313 5.90 -17.46 -9.64
CA ASN A 313 6.78 -16.54 -10.35
C ASN A 313 6.98 -16.97 -11.82
N PRO A 314 5.93 -17.00 -12.63
CA PRO A 314 6.03 -17.40 -14.03
C PRO A 314 6.95 -16.45 -14.80
N LEU A 315 7.54 -16.90 -15.90
CA LEU A 315 8.16 -16.02 -16.88
C LEU A 315 7.27 -16.02 -18.12
N ILE A 316 6.75 -14.86 -18.47
CA ILE A 316 5.92 -14.66 -19.65
C ILE A 316 6.57 -13.64 -20.60
N THR A 317 6.22 -13.70 -21.87
CA THR A 317 6.59 -12.73 -22.89
C THR A 317 5.35 -12.27 -23.65
N VAL A 318 5.42 -11.11 -24.29
CA VAL A 318 4.37 -10.67 -25.21
C VAL A 318 4.60 -11.32 -26.57
N LYS A 319 3.55 -11.80 -27.22
CA LYS A 319 3.67 -12.58 -28.47
C LYS A 319 4.33 -11.82 -29.62
N SER A 320 4.24 -10.49 -29.60
CA SER A 320 4.93 -9.62 -30.57
C SER A 320 6.45 -9.48 -30.32
N THR A 321 6.97 -10.01 -29.23
CA THR A 321 8.41 -10.01 -28.94
C THR A 321 9.18 -10.78 -30.02
N ASP A 322 10.32 -10.25 -30.40
CA ASP A 322 11.22 -10.86 -31.40
C ASP A 322 11.61 -12.30 -31.02
N GLN A 323 11.74 -13.18 -32.05
CA GLN A 323 12.02 -14.60 -31.79
C GLN A 323 13.37 -14.81 -31.07
N THR A 324 14.41 -14.04 -31.43
CA THR A 324 15.71 -14.14 -30.75
C THR A 324 15.58 -13.83 -29.27
N LYS A 325 14.79 -12.81 -28.90
CA LYS A 325 14.51 -12.47 -27.49
C LYS A 325 13.77 -13.61 -26.78
N LYS A 326 12.78 -14.22 -27.41
CA LYS A 326 12.08 -15.40 -26.88
C LYS A 326 13.02 -16.57 -26.64
N ASP A 327 13.94 -16.82 -27.58
CA ASP A 327 14.92 -17.89 -27.45
C ASP A 327 15.91 -17.61 -26.29
N ILE A 328 16.30 -16.33 -26.08
CA ILE A 328 17.10 -15.90 -24.93
C ILE A 328 16.33 -16.16 -23.61
N LEU A 329 15.05 -15.74 -23.54
CA LEU A 329 14.21 -15.96 -22.36
C LEU A 329 14.07 -17.45 -22.04
N LYS A 330 13.90 -18.29 -23.08
CA LYS A 330 13.84 -19.73 -22.90
C LYS A 330 15.17 -20.29 -22.40
N ALA A 331 16.29 -19.88 -22.98
CA ALA A 331 17.61 -20.29 -22.52
C ALA A 331 17.86 -19.87 -21.08
N PHE A 332 17.41 -18.68 -20.68
CA PHE A 332 17.48 -18.20 -19.30
C PHE A 332 16.60 -19.05 -18.37
N ALA A 333 15.36 -19.36 -18.74
CA ALA A 333 14.47 -20.22 -17.96
C ALA A 333 15.06 -21.62 -17.76
N ASP A 334 15.59 -22.23 -18.84
CA ASP A 334 16.27 -23.54 -18.79
C ASP A 334 17.53 -23.49 -17.91
N PHE A 335 18.24 -22.35 -17.90
CA PHE A 335 19.40 -22.14 -17.04
C PHE A 335 19.00 -22.00 -15.57
N ALA A 336 17.97 -21.20 -15.28
CA ALA A 336 17.42 -21.02 -13.93
C ALA A 336 16.88 -22.34 -13.34
N ALA A 337 16.38 -23.24 -14.18
CA ALA A 337 15.85 -24.54 -13.78
C ALA A 337 16.94 -25.56 -13.35
N LYS A 338 18.23 -25.26 -13.57
CA LYS A 338 19.32 -26.16 -13.13
C LYS A 338 19.31 -26.33 -11.61
N GLU A 339 19.67 -27.54 -11.18
CA GLU A 339 19.62 -27.93 -9.76
C GLU A 339 20.35 -26.95 -8.82
N GLU A 340 21.51 -26.46 -9.25
CA GLU A 340 22.33 -25.53 -8.45
C GLU A 340 21.59 -24.23 -8.13
N TYR A 341 20.82 -23.66 -9.10
CA TYR A 341 20.05 -22.43 -8.90
C TYR A 341 18.74 -22.68 -8.16
N GLN A 342 18.15 -23.86 -8.31
CA GLN A 342 16.99 -24.26 -7.52
C GLN A 342 17.38 -24.55 -6.04
N GLN A 343 18.59 -25.05 -5.79
CA GLN A 343 19.13 -25.18 -4.42
C GLN A 343 19.45 -23.80 -3.82
N LEU A 344 19.95 -22.86 -4.62
CA LEU A 344 20.11 -21.47 -4.19
C LEU A 344 18.75 -20.87 -3.80
N ALA A 345 17.70 -21.06 -4.62
CA ALA A 345 16.35 -20.63 -4.32
C ALA A 345 15.85 -21.18 -2.96
N VAL A 346 16.11 -22.47 -2.68
CA VAL A 346 15.74 -23.08 -1.39
C VAL A 346 16.50 -22.42 -0.22
N LYS A 347 17.78 -22.11 -0.41
CA LYS A 347 18.57 -21.39 0.59
C LYS A 347 18.02 -20.01 0.89
N ASP A 348 17.52 -19.33 -0.13
CA ASP A 348 16.94 -17.99 -0.04
C ASP A 348 15.47 -18.01 0.42
N GLY A 349 14.90 -19.19 0.69
CA GLY A 349 13.57 -19.38 1.26
C GLY A 349 12.45 -19.64 0.24
N PHE A 350 12.78 -19.68 -1.06
CA PHE A 350 11.86 -20.16 -2.11
C PHE A 350 11.76 -21.69 -2.12
N ASN A 351 10.84 -22.22 -2.92
CA ASN A 351 10.62 -23.65 -3.10
C ASN A 351 10.42 -24.43 -1.78
N ALA A 352 9.93 -23.76 -0.75
CA ALA A 352 9.69 -24.36 0.55
C ALA A 352 8.60 -25.44 0.45
N LYS A 353 8.92 -26.65 0.90
CA LYS A 353 7.98 -27.79 0.96
C LYS A 353 7.03 -27.65 2.15
N LEU A 354 6.16 -26.64 2.11
CA LEU A 354 5.06 -26.48 3.05
C LEU A 354 3.95 -27.49 2.67
N ASN A 355 3.31 -28.09 3.68
CA ASN A 355 2.11 -28.92 3.45
C ASN A 355 0.91 -28.02 3.14
N TYR A 356 0.97 -27.33 1.99
CA TYR A 356 -0.06 -26.45 1.51
C TYR A 356 -0.32 -26.70 0.03
N THR A 357 -1.59 -26.83 -0.30
CA THR A 357 -2.09 -26.83 -1.67
C THR A 357 -3.24 -25.84 -1.71
N SER A 358 -3.26 -24.97 -2.71
CA SER A 358 -4.37 -24.04 -2.88
C SER A 358 -5.67 -24.80 -3.11
N GLU A 359 -6.70 -24.45 -2.33
CA GLU A 359 -8.08 -24.93 -2.52
C GLU A 359 -8.95 -23.89 -3.25
N ASN A 360 -8.38 -22.75 -3.63
CA ASN A 360 -9.08 -21.68 -4.31
C ASN A 360 -9.52 -22.16 -5.72
N PRO A 361 -10.79 -22.00 -6.09
CA PRO A 361 -11.24 -22.21 -7.46
C PRO A 361 -10.49 -21.33 -8.44
N ASP A 362 -10.34 -21.79 -9.67
CA ASP A 362 -9.76 -20.96 -10.72
C ASP A 362 -10.59 -19.69 -10.95
N VAL A 363 -9.92 -18.62 -11.37
CA VAL A 363 -10.54 -17.32 -11.60
C VAL A 363 -9.99 -16.71 -12.89
N ASP A 364 -10.86 -16.08 -13.68
CA ASP A 364 -10.47 -15.38 -14.89
C ASP A 364 -10.00 -13.95 -14.61
N GLY A 365 -9.29 -13.34 -15.57
CA GLY A 365 -8.70 -12.02 -15.41
C GLY A 365 -9.74 -10.89 -15.29
N ASN A 366 -10.92 -11.01 -15.94
CA ASN A 366 -11.96 -10.00 -15.80
C ASN A 366 -12.53 -9.98 -14.38
N THR A 367 -12.68 -11.14 -13.77
CA THR A 367 -13.10 -11.27 -12.37
C THR A 367 -12.06 -10.63 -11.42
N LEU A 368 -10.77 -10.82 -11.69
CA LEU A 368 -9.69 -10.18 -10.90
C LEU A 368 -9.74 -8.65 -11.00
N ILE A 369 -9.89 -8.11 -12.20
CA ILE A 369 -10.02 -6.66 -12.45
C ILE A 369 -11.28 -6.11 -11.78
N ALA A 370 -12.40 -6.82 -11.88
CA ALA A 370 -13.65 -6.42 -11.22
C ALA A 370 -13.52 -6.48 -9.68
N ALA A 371 -12.78 -7.46 -9.15
CA ALA A 371 -12.48 -7.54 -7.72
C ALA A 371 -11.62 -6.35 -7.23
N GLN A 372 -10.63 -5.91 -8.01
CA GLN A 372 -9.88 -4.68 -7.69
C GLN A 372 -10.79 -3.44 -7.65
N LYS A 373 -11.69 -3.30 -8.64
CA LYS A 373 -12.66 -2.19 -8.67
C LYS A 373 -13.61 -2.25 -7.47
N LEU A 374 -14.13 -3.45 -7.15
CA LEU A 374 -14.95 -3.68 -5.96
C LEU A 374 -14.19 -3.29 -4.69
N TRP A 375 -12.94 -3.72 -4.56
CA TRP A 375 -12.11 -3.35 -3.42
C TRP A 375 -11.99 -1.83 -3.27
N LYS A 376 -11.75 -1.11 -4.36
CA LYS A 376 -11.66 0.36 -4.34
C LYS A 376 -12.96 1.01 -3.86
N GLN A 377 -14.11 0.48 -4.23
CA GLN A 377 -15.42 0.98 -3.82
C GLN A 377 -15.77 0.65 -2.36
N GLU A 378 -15.38 -0.55 -1.89
CA GLU A 378 -15.85 -1.10 -0.63
C GLU A 378 -14.79 -1.06 0.51
N LYS A 379 -13.54 -0.69 0.21
CA LYS A 379 -12.44 -0.69 1.20
C LYS A 379 -12.72 0.16 2.43
N ASP A 380 -13.57 1.16 2.32
CA ASP A 380 -13.92 2.09 3.40
C ASP A 380 -15.22 1.72 4.12
N ASN A 381 -15.89 0.65 3.67
CA ASN A 381 -17.11 0.12 4.28
C ASN A 381 -18.22 1.17 4.44
N GLY A 382 -18.37 2.06 3.43
CA GLY A 382 -19.37 3.12 3.42
C GLY A 382 -19.15 4.21 4.48
N LYS A 383 -18.00 4.25 5.14
CA LYS A 383 -17.63 5.37 6.01
C LYS A 383 -17.22 6.56 5.18
N ASP A 384 -17.64 7.74 5.60
CA ASP A 384 -17.09 8.97 5.05
C ASP A 384 -15.58 9.05 5.32
N ILE A 385 -14.84 9.59 4.37
CA ILE A 385 -13.43 9.92 4.52
C ILE A 385 -13.27 11.41 4.48
N ILE A 386 -12.58 11.98 5.46
CA ILE A 386 -12.21 13.38 5.51
C ILE A 386 -10.71 13.49 5.30
N ALA A 387 -10.29 14.08 4.19
CA ALA A 387 -8.90 14.29 3.83
C ALA A 387 -8.57 15.77 3.66
N VAL A 388 -7.47 16.22 4.25
CA VAL A 388 -6.95 17.55 4.02
C VAL A 388 -5.57 17.48 3.42
N PHE A 389 -5.41 18.11 2.26
CA PHE A 389 -4.12 18.32 1.63
C PHE A 389 -3.48 19.58 2.20
N VAL A 390 -2.22 19.48 2.60
CA VAL A 390 -1.40 20.56 3.17
C VAL A 390 -0.22 20.75 2.22
N ALA A 391 -0.35 21.70 1.33
CA ALA A 391 0.55 21.87 0.19
C ALA A 391 1.49 23.05 0.39
N ASP A 392 2.76 22.78 0.34
CA ASP A 392 3.84 23.75 0.44
C ASP A 392 3.90 24.62 -0.82
N ASN A 393 3.84 25.93 -0.63
CA ASN A 393 4.13 26.90 -1.68
C ASN A 393 5.18 27.94 -1.22
N SER A 394 6.11 27.53 -0.36
CA SER A 394 7.25 28.32 0.07
C SER A 394 8.25 28.60 -1.06
N GLY A 395 9.24 29.46 -0.80
CA GLY A 395 10.20 29.87 -1.81
C GLY A 395 11.12 28.76 -2.33
N SER A 396 11.37 27.71 -1.54
CA SER A 396 12.15 26.53 -1.96
C SER A 396 11.43 25.67 -2.98
N MET A 397 10.09 25.76 -3.02
CA MET A 397 9.26 25.08 -4.01
C MET A 397 9.29 25.72 -5.40
N ASP A 398 9.96 26.86 -5.59
CA ASP A 398 9.96 27.57 -6.89
C ASP A 398 10.56 26.71 -8.02
N GLY A 399 9.97 26.81 -9.20
CA GLY A 399 10.38 26.10 -10.41
C GLY A 399 9.79 24.71 -10.54
N GLU A 400 10.63 23.68 -10.60
CA GLU A 400 10.22 22.29 -10.85
C GLU A 400 9.41 21.69 -9.70
N PRO A 401 9.75 21.85 -8.40
CA PRO A 401 8.99 21.26 -7.30
C PRO A 401 7.52 21.69 -7.25
N ILE A 402 7.22 22.99 -7.38
CA ILE A 402 5.83 23.47 -7.34
C ILE A 402 5.03 22.97 -8.56
N ASN A 403 5.66 22.87 -9.72
CA ASN A 403 5.00 22.35 -10.92
C ASN A 403 4.70 20.85 -10.77
N ALA A 404 5.64 20.07 -10.25
CA ALA A 404 5.46 18.66 -9.96
C ALA A 404 4.35 18.43 -8.91
N LEU A 405 4.32 19.25 -7.85
CA LEU A 405 3.26 19.22 -6.84
C LEU A 405 1.89 19.50 -7.47
N LYS A 406 1.75 20.58 -8.24
CA LYS A 406 0.51 20.93 -8.94
C LYS A 406 0.03 19.81 -9.84
N GLN A 407 0.92 19.28 -10.68
CA GLN A 407 0.60 18.20 -11.61
C GLN A 407 0.17 16.93 -10.87
N SER A 408 0.88 16.56 -9.81
CA SER A 408 0.55 15.38 -9.02
C SER A 408 -0.80 15.49 -8.31
N LEU A 409 -1.16 16.65 -7.77
CA LEU A 409 -2.47 16.85 -7.16
C LEU A 409 -3.60 16.83 -8.20
N VAL A 410 -3.40 17.48 -9.35
CA VAL A 410 -4.41 17.51 -10.43
C VAL A 410 -4.61 16.12 -11.04
N ASN A 411 -3.52 15.39 -11.33
CA ASN A 411 -3.60 14.04 -11.86
C ASN A 411 -4.11 13.03 -10.81
N GLY A 412 -3.73 13.25 -9.53
CA GLY A 412 -4.14 12.38 -8.43
C GLY A 412 -5.64 12.48 -8.10
N MET A 413 -6.28 13.63 -8.35
CA MET A 413 -7.66 13.87 -7.95
C MET A 413 -8.67 12.86 -8.52
N GLN A 414 -8.42 12.28 -9.69
CA GLN A 414 -9.26 11.24 -10.29
C GLN A 414 -9.30 9.92 -9.51
N TYR A 415 -8.31 9.69 -8.63
CA TYR A 415 -8.23 8.51 -7.78
C TYR A 415 -8.93 8.70 -6.43
N ILE A 416 -9.44 9.89 -6.15
CA ILE A 416 -10.22 10.22 -4.96
C ILE A 416 -11.70 9.94 -5.26
N ASN A 417 -12.34 9.14 -4.42
CA ASN A 417 -13.75 8.84 -4.59
C ASN A 417 -14.61 10.10 -4.38
N ASP A 418 -15.68 10.24 -5.14
CA ASP A 418 -16.58 11.40 -5.12
C ASP A 418 -17.42 11.54 -3.84
N ASN A 419 -17.48 10.47 -3.04
CA ASN A 419 -18.13 10.47 -1.72
C ASN A 419 -17.18 10.91 -0.58
N ASN A 420 -15.89 11.11 -0.84
CA ASN A 420 -14.95 11.62 0.16
C ASN A 420 -15.14 13.12 0.39
N TYR A 421 -14.71 13.61 1.53
CA TYR A 421 -14.71 15.02 1.92
C TYR A 421 -13.30 15.57 1.87
N VAL A 422 -13.03 16.51 0.99
CA VAL A 422 -11.67 16.97 0.69
C VAL A 422 -11.54 18.48 0.90
N GLY A 423 -10.47 18.89 1.57
CA GLY A 423 -10.03 20.26 1.73
C GLY A 423 -8.57 20.47 1.32
N LEU A 424 -8.19 21.73 1.08
CA LEU A 424 -6.82 22.11 0.73
C LEU A 424 -6.37 23.32 1.56
N VAL A 425 -5.23 23.18 2.20
CA VAL A 425 -4.48 24.23 2.88
C VAL A 425 -3.18 24.46 2.12
N THR A 426 -2.85 25.70 1.83
CA THR A 426 -1.54 26.09 1.28
C THR A 426 -0.78 26.93 2.30
N TYR A 427 0.54 26.90 2.28
CA TYR A 427 1.33 27.63 3.25
C TYR A 427 2.68 28.10 2.72
N SER A 428 3.06 29.30 3.16
CA SER A 428 4.39 29.88 3.01
C SER A 428 4.75 30.64 4.30
N ASN A 429 4.78 31.97 4.30
CA ASN A 429 4.88 32.79 5.53
C ASN A 429 3.60 32.69 6.38
N ASP A 430 2.46 32.64 5.71
CA ASP A 430 1.13 32.53 6.30
C ASP A 430 0.46 31.25 5.81
N VAL A 431 -0.57 30.82 6.54
CA VAL A 431 -1.38 29.66 6.16
C VAL A 431 -2.67 30.13 5.51
N THR A 432 -3.05 29.53 4.40
CA THR A 432 -4.28 29.84 3.68
C THR A 432 -5.16 28.60 3.55
N VAL A 433 -6.42 28.69 3.97
CA VAL A 433 -7.45 27.72 3.60
C VAL A 433 -7.80 27.99 2.13
N ALA A 434 -7.15 27.27 1.23
CA ALA A 434 -7.33 27.42 -0.21
C ALA A 434 -8.66 26.79 -0.66
N LEU A 435 -9.09 25.71 -0.02
CA LEU A 435 -10.38 25.06 -0.27
C LEU A 435 -10.96 24.49 1.04
N PRO A 436 -12.14 24.94 1.50
CA PRO A 436 -12.86 24.33 2.61
C PRO A 436 -13.22 22.86 2.33
N ILE A 437 -13.35 22.04 3.39
CA ILE A 437 -13.77 20.65 3.26
C ILE A 437 -15.22 20.59 2.78
N ASN A 438 -15.43 19.87 1.69
CA ASN A 438 -16.74 19.48 1.15
C ASN A 438 -16.66 18.13 0.46
N GLN A 439 -17.82 17.52 0.17
CA GLN A 439 -17.90 16.31 -0.63
C GLN A 439 -17.21 16.53 -1.99
N PHE A 440 -16.37 15.59 -2.40
CA PHE A 440 -15.51 15.70 -3.57
C PHE A 440 -16.25 15.42 -4.88
N ASP A 441 -17.46 16.00 -4.99
CA ASP A 441 -18.25 15.98 -6.21
C ASP A 441 -17.56 16.78 -7.32
N ILE A 442 -18.13 16.77 -8.52
CA ILE A 442 -17.57 17.47 -9.70
C ILE A 442 -17.35 18.98 -9.45
N ASN A 443 -18.13 19.62 -8.58
CA ASN A 443 -17.94 21.01 -8.23
C ASN A 443 -16.73 21.21 -7.34
N GLN A 444 -16.59 20.37 -6.29
CA GLN A 444 -15.44 20.43 -5.38
C GLN A 444 -14.15 20.08 -6.12
N GLN A 445 -14.18 19.09 -7.04
CA GLN A 445 -13.06 18.77 -7.93
C GLN A 445 -12.64 19.99 -8.76
N SER A 446 -13.61 20.70 -9.36
CA SER A 446 -13.36 21.91 -10.14
C SER A 446 -12.72 23.03 -9.30
N TYR A 447 -13.18 23.23 -8.07
CA TYR A 447 -12.58 24.17 -7.14
C TYR A 447 -11.20 23.73 -6.65
N PHE A 448 -11.01 22.42 -6.40
CA PHE A 448 -9.72 21.87 -5.99
C PHE A 448 -8.67 22.11 -7.08
N LYS A 449 -8.98 21.76 -8.32
CA LYS A 449 -8.11 22.04 -9.46
C LYS A 449 -7.78 23.53 -9.58
N GLY A 450 -8.78 24.39 -9.49
CA GLY A 450 -8.57 25.84 -9.57
C GLY A 450 -7.70 26.38 -8.44
N ALA A 451 -7.86 25.88 -7.22
CA ALA A 451 -7.02 26.25 -6.08
C ALA A 451 -5.56 25.79 -6.25
N VAL A 452 -5.35 24.57 -6.77
CA VAL A 452 -4.01 24.04 -7.07
C VAL A 452 -3.33 24.85 -8.18
N GLU A 453 -4.03 25.18 -9.25
CA GLU A 453 -3.50 25.98 -10.37
C GLU A 453 -3.06 27.39 -9.93
N GLN A 454 -3.70 27.96 -8.92
CA GLN A 454 -3.39 29.29 -8.38
C GLN A 454 -2.23 29.33 -7.39
N MET A 455 -1.66 28.20 -7.02
CA MET A 455 -0.52 28.17 -6.11
C MET A 455 0.70 28.80 -6.78
N ASP A 456 1.35 29.77 -6.12
CA ASP A 456 2.60 30.37 -6.53
C ASP A 456 3.63 30.24 -5.40
N ALA A 457 4.86 29.86 -5.75
CA ALA A 457 5.91 29.65 -4.77
C ALA A 457 6.50 30.98 -4.26
N GLY A 458 6.76 31.06 -2.95
CA GLY A 458 7.41 32.23 -2.33
C GLY A 458 7.28 32.25 -0.81
N GLY A 459 8.19 32.94 -0.16
CA GLY A 459 8.17 33.12 1.30
C GLY A 459 8.88 32.03 2.10
N ALA A 460 8.61 31.97 3.42
CA ALA A 460 9.12 30.98 4.36
C ALA A 460 8.26 29.70 4.34
N THR A 461 8.51 28.78 5.27
CA THR A 461 7.89 27.44 5.29
C THR A 461 7.24 27.20 6.65
N ALA A 462 5.94 27.53 6.80
CA ALA A 462 5.18 27.38 8.05
C ALA A 462 4.40 26.05 8.11
N THR A 463 5.07 24.93 7.93
CA THR A 463 4.48 23.58 7.85
C THR A 463 3.68 23.23 9.10
N TYR A 464 4.23 23.51 10.28
CA TYR A 464 3.57 23.12 11.54
C TYR A 464 2.30 23.91 11.80
N ASP A 465 2.27 25.17 11.44
CA ASP A 465 1.07 25.99 11.54
C ASP A 465 -0.01 25.51 10.57
N ALA A 466 0.37 25.11 9.34
CA ALA A 466 -0.54 24.55 8.36
C ALA A 466 -1.16 23.21 8.81
N ILE A 467 -0.38 22.34 9.48
CA ILE A 467 -0.87 21.10 10.07
C ILE A 467 -1.93 21.39 11.16
N ILE A 468 -1.73 22.41 12.01
CA ILE A 468 -2.72 22.81 13.02
C ILE A 468 -4.01 23.31 12.37
N VAL A 469 -3.88 24.11 11.29
CA VAL A 469 -5.07 24.60 10.55
C VAL A 469 -5.83 23.42 9.93
N ALA A 470 -5.13 22.49 9.29
CA ALA A 470 -5.73 21.30 8.71
C ALA A 470 -6.40 20.40 9.77
N ALA A 471 -5.75 20.21 10.92
CA ALA A 471 -6.33 19.46 12.04
C ALA A 471 -7.63 20.12 12.55
N ASN A 472 -7.67 21.45 12.66
CA ASN A 472 -8.88 22.18 13.06
C ASN A 472 -10.00 22.05 12.02
N MET A 473 -9.67 22.03 10.73
CA MET A 473 -10.64 21.79 9.66
C MET A 473 -11.24 20.38 9.78
N ILE A 474 -10.40 19.35 10.01
CA ILE A 474 -10.82 17.96 10.20
C ILE A 474 -11.73 17.84 11.42
N GLU A 475 -11.32 18.38 12.59
CA GLU A 475 -12.12 18.36 13.82
C GLU A 475 -13.47 19.08 13.65
N THR A 476 -13.52 20.10 12.83
CA THR A 476 -14.77 20.82 12.52
C THR A 476 -15.69 19.94 11.66
N ALA A 477 -15.16 19.31 10.61
CA ALA A 477 -15.93 18.43 9.73
C ALA A 477 -16.39 17.14 10.44
N LYS A 478 -15.62 16.59 11.38
CA LYS A 478 -16.01 15.44 12.21
C LYS A 478 -17.29 15.68 13.03
N LYS A 479 -17.67 16.93 13.30
CA LYS A 479 -18.92 17.22 14.02
C LYS A 479 -20.15 16.79 13.22
N ASP A 480 -20.07 16.89 11.89
CA ASP A 480 -21.14 16.46 10.98
C ASP A 480 -20.96 15.00 10.53
N HIS A 481 -19.72 14.47 10.62
CA HIS A 481 -19.32 13.12 10.20
C HIS A 481 -18.56 12.39 11.31
N PRO A 482 -19.21 12.06 12.46
CA PRO A 482 -18.52 11.58 13.68
C PRO A 482 -17.80 10.23 13.51
N ASP A 483 -18.23 9.38 12.58
CA ASP A 483 -17.65 8.07 12.31
C ASP A 483 -16.68 8.08 11.10
N ALA A 484 -16.40 9.26 10.52
CA ALA A 484 -15.52 9.38 9.37
C ALA A 484 -14.10 8.93 9.69
N LYS A 485 -13.45 8.28 8.71
CA LYS A 485 -12.00 8.13 8.70
C LYS A 485 -11.37 9.48 8.37
N VAL A 486 -10.37 9.88 9.12
CA VAL A 486 -9.68 11.15 8.90
C VAL A 486 -8.24 10.94 8.49
N MET A 487 -7.69 11.82 7.66
CA MET A 487 -6.29 11.78 7.27
C MET A 487 -5.79 13.13 6.74
N MET A 488 -4.48 13.30 6.74
CA MET A 488 -3.80 14.49 6.25
C MET A 488 -2.68 14.10 5.30
N PHE A 489 -2.56 14.81 4.18
CA PHE A 489 -1.47 14.66 3.21
C PHE A 489 -0.63 15.93 3.22
N VAL A 490 0.62 15.84 3.65
CA VAL A 490 1.58 16.96 3.68
C VAL A 490 2.54 16.82 2.52
N LEU A 491 2.51 17.80 1.61
CA LEU A 491 3.33 17.83 0.40
C LEU A 491 4.32 18.99 0.53
N SER A 492 5.62 18.71 0.62
CA SER A 492 6.65 19.72 0.92
C SER A 492 8.02 19.27 0.40
N ASP A 493 8.94 20.21 0.29
CA ASP A 493 10.37 19.93 0.10
C ASP A 493 11.17 19.81 1.43
N GLY A 494 10.50 19.87 2.58
CA GLY A 494 10.97 19.40 3.89
C GLY A 494 11.49 20.45 4.87
N ALA A 495 11.81 21.66 4.47
CA ALA A 495 12.42 22.64 5.38
C ALA A 495 11.38 23.46 6.16
N GLU A 496 11.22 23.21 7.47
CA GLU A 496 10.40 24.04 8.36
C GLU A 496 11.22 25.22 8.90
N ASN A 497 10.75 26.45 8.71
CA ASN A 497 11.44 27.65 9.19
C ASN A 497 10.55 28.84 9.54
N GLY A 498 9.23 28.70 9.46
CA GLY A 498 8.26 29.82 9.55
C GLY A 498 7.19 29.69 10.62
N SER A 499 6.97 28.52 11.21
CA SER A 499 5.88 28.27 12.13
C SER A 499 6.06 28.93 13.49
N VAL A 500 4.96 29.42 14.07
CA VAL A 500 4.89 29.80 15.49
C VAL A 500 4.63 28.59 16.39
N THR A 501 4.16 27.49 15.84
CA THR A 501 3.94 26.21 16.51
C THR A 501 5.20 25.36 16.48
N SER A 502 5.51 24.68 17.60
CA SER A 502 6.68 23.77 17.69
C SER A 502 6.32 22.35 17.30
N PHE A 503 7.31 21.56 16.87
CA PHE A 503 7.15 20.14 16.55
C PHE A 503 6.59 19.32 17.73
N ASP A 504 7.11 19.55 18.96
CA ASP A 504 6.61 18.83 20.16
C ASP A 504 5.12 19.07 20.41
N ARG A 505 4.63 20.25 20.07
CA ARG A 505 3.21 20.59 20.17
C ARG A 505 2.38 19.81 19.15
N ILE A 506 2.79 19.83 17.89
CA ILE A 506 2.13 19.06 16.83
C ILE A 506 2.11 17.59 17.17
N LYS A 507 3.27 17.04 17.54
CA LYS A 507 3.37 15.64 17.94
C LYS A 507 2.34 15.26 19.00
N LYS A 508 2.18 16.11 20.01
CA LYS A 508 1.20 15.89 21.08
C LYS A 508 -0.23 15.96 20.56
N ASP A 509 -0.55 17.02 19.83
CA ASP A 509 -1.94 17.32 19.44
C ASP A 509 -2.42 16.34 18.35
N ILE A 510 -1.62 16.10 17.32
CA ILE A 510 -1.93 15.14 16.24
C ILE A 510 -2.01 13.71 16.78
N TYR A 511 -1.10 13.31 17.70
CA TYR A 511 -1.18 12.01 18.35
C TYR A 511 -2.50 11.86 19.13
N GLY A 512 -2.91 12.89 19.88
CA GLY A 512 -4.16 12.87 20.66
C GLY A 512 -5.41 12.82 19.80
N LEU A 513 -5.39 13.48 18.63
CA LEU A 513 -6.49 13.45 17.64
C LEU A 513 -6.50 12.19 16.78
N GLN A 514 -5.45 11.37 16.83
CA GLN A 514 -5.29 10.16 16.03
C GLN A 514 -5.41 10.39 14.50
N ILE A 515 -4.98 11.56 14.02
CA ILE A 515 -4.97 11.90 12.60
C ILE A 515 -3.70 11.35 11.95
N PRO A 516 -3.77 10.37 11.04
CA PRO A 516 -2.63 9.92 10.25
C PRO A 516 -2.13 11.04 9.34
N ILE A 517 -0.81 11.24 9.28
CA ILE A 517 -0.16 12.18 8.36
C ILE A 517 0.65 11.40 7.34
N TYR A 518 0.24 11.46 6.07
CA TYR A 518 1.02 10.97 4.95
C TYR A 518 1.88 12.11 4.43
N THR A 519 3.17 11.89 4.27
CA THR A 519 4.08 12.93 3.77
C THR A 519 4.63 12.57 2.40
N ILE A 520 4.69 13.56 1.53
CA ILE A 520 5.23 13.44 0.18
C ILE A 520 6.32 14.50 0.00
N GLY A 521 7.54 14.04 -0.22
CA GLY A 521 8.72 14.91 -0.32
C GLY A 521 9.11 15.20 -1.76
N TYR A 522 9.27 16.47 -2.12
CA TYR A 522 9.76 16.94 -3.40
C TYR A 522 11.21 17.41 -3.24
N ASN A 523 12.20 16.60 -3.61
CA ASN A 523 13.64 16.86 -3.39
C ASN A 523 14.02 17.11 -1.92
N ALA A 524 13.35 16.44 -1.00
CA ALA A 524 13.19 16.83 0.38
C ALA A 524 14.29 16.36 1.31
N ASP A 525 14.46 17.09 2.43
CA ASP A 525 14.97 16.51 3.66
C ASP A 525 13.94 15.49 4.21
N VAL A 526 14.13 14.22 3.84
CA VAL A 526 13.24 13.11 4.17
C VAL A 526 13.10 12.89 5.68
N ASP A 527 14.12 13.24 6.45
CA ASP A 527 14.13 13.02 7.90
C ASP A 527 13.11 13.90 8.63
N ALA A 528 12.94 15.16 8.20
CA ALA A 528 11.93 16.06 8.75
C ALA A 528 10.50 15.56 8.46
N LEU A 529 10.25 15.08 7.24
CA LEU A 529 8.96 14.53 6.83
C LEU A 529 8.66 13.19 7.51
N ASN A 530 9.67 12.32 7.65
CA ASN A 530 9.55 11.05 8.38
C ASN A 530 9.12 11.26 9.83
N GLN A 531 9.59 12.32 10.49
CA GLN A 531 9.17 12.64 11.86
C GLN A 531 7.67 12.94 11.95
N LEU A 532 7.08 13.58 10.95
CA LEU A 532 5.65 13.87 10.89
C LEU A 532 4.84 12.60 10.68
N SER A 533 5.20 11.79 9.69
CA SER A 533 4.45 10.56 9.34
C SER A 533 4.50 9.50 10.45
N THR A 534 5.54 9.49 11.27
CA THR A 534 5.67 8.54 12.39
C THR A 534 4.80 8.89 13.60
N ILE A 535 4.17 10.06 13.66
CA ILE A 535 3.34 10.47 14.80
C ILE A 535 2.17 9.49 15.00
N ASN A 536 1.46 9.13 13.93
CA ASN A 536 0.33 8.20 13.95
C ASN A 536 0.49 7.05 12.93
N GLU A 537 1.72 6.57 12.74
CA GLU A 537 2.04 5.37 11.96
C GLU A 537 1.64 5.42 10.48
N ALA A 538 1.58 6.61 9.89
CA ALA A 538 1.37 6.79 8.46
C ALA A 538 2.68 6.61 7.66
N ALA A 539 2.64 6.75 6.34
CA ALA A 539 3.78 6.51 5.45
C ALA A 539 4.41 7.83 4.97
N THR A 540 5.72 7.80 4.78
CA THR A 540 6.45 8.81 4.01
C THR A 540 6.73 8.26 2.62
N ILE A 541 6.40 9.05 1.60
CA ILE A 541 6.78 8.80 0.22
C ILE A 541 7.90 9.77 -0.11
N ASN A 542 9.10 9.26 -0.38
CA ASN A 542 10.15 10.03 -1.01
C ASN A 542 10.00 9.83 -2.52
N ALA A 543 9.30 10.73 -3.14
CA ALA A 543 9.26 10.80 -4.56
C ALA A 543 10.53 11.51 -5.00
N GLY A 544 11.55 10.79 -5.40
CA GLY A 544 12.47 11.35 -6.39
C GLY A 544 11.58 11.99 -7.46
N THR A 545 11.96 13.13 -8.00
CA THR A 545 11.12 14.04 -8.81
C THR A 545 10.27 13.40 -9.90
N ASP A 546 10.57 12.20 -10.31
CA ASP A 546 9.97 11.57 -11.50
C ASP A 546 8.80 10.61 -11.21
N ASP A 547 8.50 10.33 -9.91
CA ASP A 547 7.55 9.26 -9.55
C ASP A 547 6.38 9.71 -8.64
N VAL A 548 6.26 11.01 -8.40
CA VAL A 548 5.28 11.57 -7.45
C VAL A 548 3.85 11.23 -7.85
N VAL A 549 3.52 11.33 -9.13
CA VAL A 549 2.16 11.08 -9.63
C VAL A 549 1.75 9.64 -9.38
N TYR A 550 2.61 8.69 -9.70
CA TYR A 550 2.34 7.27 -9.50
C TYR A 550 2.27 6.90 -8.02
N GLN A 551 3.13 7.45 -7.19
CA GLN A 551 3.12 7.24 -5.75
C GLN A 551 1.85 7.80 -5.10
N LEU A 552 1.41 9.00 -5.51
CA LEU A 552 0.15 9.57 -5.06
C LEU A 552 -1.07 8.77 -5.56
N LYS A 553 -1.05 8.30 -6.82
CA LYS A 553 -2.07 7.37 -7.34
C LYS A 553 -2.23 6.16 -6.42
N ASN A 554 -1.11 5.51 -6.06
CA ASN A 554 -1.13 4.34 -5.18
C ASN A 554 -1.60 4.68 -3.76
N LEU A 555 -1.17 5.82 -3.23
CA LEU A 555 -1.56 6.30 -1.91
C LEU A 555 -3.05 6.65 -1.88
N PHE A 556 -3.57 7.34 -2.89
CA PHE A 556 -4.99 7.69 -2.97
C PHE A 556 -5.87 6.46 -3.24
N ASN A 557 -5.43 5.55 -4.12
CA ASN A 557 -6.13 4.28 -4.31
C ASN A 557 -6.22 3.45 -3.02
N SER A 558 -5.22 3.56 -2.14
CA SER A 558 -5.22 2.83 -0.86
C SER A 558 -6.07 3.49 0.20
N ASN A 559 -6.17 4.83 0.21
CA ASN A 559 -6.69 5.58 1.35
C ASN A 559 -7.91 6.44 1.00
N LEU A 560 -8.07 6.87 -0.25
CA LEU A 560 -9.16 7.73 -0.74
C LEU A 560 -9.95 6.99 -1.84
#